data_2e54d07955d15450322e146710725dad
#
_entry.id   2e54d07955d15450322e146710725dad
#
_cell.length_a   1.000
_cell.length_b   1.000
_cell.length_c   1.000
_cell.angle_alpha   90.00
_cell.angle_beta   90.00
_cell.angle_gamma   90.00
#
_symmetry.space_group_name_H-M   'P 1'
#
loop_
_entity.id
_entity.type
_entity.pdbx_description
1 polymer ?
#
loop_
_entity_poly.entity_id
_entity_poly.type
_entity_poly.pdbx_seq_one_letter_code
_entity_poly.pdbx_strand_id
1 'polypeptide(L)'
;LTEWYDSGIEPFMIGATENSYGTPNVGMGTVDDDNDLHGTFYVAVDNDYLYIAAEVLDNVVNNDQSGGWWTSDVVQVCLGLYDQRGAKHVGMQRGEEPDYKMYFLPDGAYSDNGAGMLAEHADGNYFHEVFNPDYVFEFRISLDDILIDDDVRLTPANGMRTPFEPMIHDNDGDGWEGQLVLSATNDDMAHQTCEVWSNTWIGDQATMVSTDEDIVVNEFALHQNYPNPFNPQTSIKFSLPESQLVNLSVYNMLGQQVMTLVDRELPAGYHTAKWYAGDIASGVYIYKLTSGNKSLTQKMLLMK
;
A
#
# COMPACT_ATOMS: atom_id res chain seq x y z
N LEU A 1 12.29 -1.50 -7.21
CA LEU A 1 11.15 -0.54 -7.00
C LEU A 1 11.57 0.94 -6.98
N THR A 2 12.77 1.32 -7.45
CA THR A 2 13.25 2.71 -7.35
C THR A 2 12.34 3.69 -8.09
N GLU A 3 11.84 3.30 -9.26
CA GLU A 3 10.89 4.09 -10.05
C GLU A 3 9.56 4.33 -9.34
N TRP A 4 9.12 3.38 -8.53
CA TRP A 4 7.89 3.51 -7.73
C TRP A 4 8.10 4.51 -6.60
N TYR A 5 9.24 4.47 -5.90
CA TYR A 5 9.57 5.42 -4.84
C TYR A 5 9.66 6.86 -5.35
N ASP A 6 10.14 7.05 -6.58
CA ASP A 6 10.32 8.36 -7.20
C ASP A 6 9.07 8.85 -7.96
N SER A 7 8.08 7.99 -8.18
CA SER A 7 6.89 8.28 -9.00
C SER A 7 5.93 9.29 -8.35
N GLY A 8 5.97 9.42 -7.03
CA GLY A 8 4.97 10.17 -6.26
C GLY A 8 3.67 9.41 -6.00
N ILE A 9 3.58 8.14 -6.40
CA ILE A 9 2.48 7.25 -6.06
C ILE A 9 2.56 6.94 -4.57
N GLU A 10 1.46 7.15 -3.83
CA GLU A 10 1.38 6.81 -2.42
C GLU A 10 1.19 5.31 -2.25
N PRO A 11 2.07 4.63 -1.48
CA PRO A 11 1.94 3.21 -1.23
C PRO A 11 0.82 2.90 -0.23
N PHE A 12 0.28 1.70 -0.33
CA PHE A 12 -0.53 1.07 0.71
C PHE A 12 0.37 0.21 1.59
N MET A 13 0.28 0.38 2.90
CA MET A 13 1.00 -0.43 3.88
C MET A 13 0.03 -1.37 4.59
N ILE A 14 0.41 -2.62 4.72
CA ILE A 14 -0.31 -3.67 5.44
C ILE A 14 0.66 -4.33 6.40
N GLY A 15 0.36 -4.25 7.69
CA GLY A 15 1.17 -4.87 8.73
C GLY A 15 0.30 -5.30 9.91
N ALA A 16 0.85 -6.10 10.79
CA ALA A 16 0.17 -6.57 11.99
C ALA A 16 -0.06 -5.43 13.00
N THR A 17 0.79 -4.40 13.00
CA THR A 17 0.70 -3.27 13.92
C THR A 17 0.43 -1.93 13.22
N GLU A 18 0.64 -1.80 11.91
CA GLU A 18 0.37 -0.60 11.13
C GLU A 18 -0.30 -0.93 9.79
N ASN A 19 -1.32 -0.16 9.44
CA ASN A 19 -2.07 -0.32 8.19
C ASN A 19 -2.46 1.05 7.63
N SER A 20 -2.44 1.22 6.30
CA SER A 20 -2.75 2.50 5.64
C SER A 20 -4.16 3.02 5.92
N TYR A 21 -5.11 2.13 6.18
CA TYR A 21 -6.49 2.49 6.50
C TYR A 21 -6.84 2.38 7.99
N GLY A 22 -5.86 2.60 8.85
CA GLY A 22 -6.07 2.79 10.28
C GLY A 22 -5.83 1.56 11.12
N THR A 23 -6.85 0.80 11.50
CA THR A 23 -6.66 -0.35 12.37
C THR A 23 -6.02 -1.50 11.61
N PRO A 24 -4.87 -2.03 12.06
CA PRO A 24 -4.29 -3.25 11.51
C PRO A 24 -5.31 -4.39 11.52
N ASN A 25 -5.31 -5.19 10.47
CA ASN A 25 -6.25 -6.29 10.35
C ASN A 25 -5.54 -7.58 9.94
N VAL A 26 -5.45 -8.52 10.87
CA VAL A 26 -5.17 -9.92 10.59
C VAL A 26 -6.50 -10.54 10.18
N GLY A 27 -6.72 -10.71 8.90
CA GLY A 27 -8.00 -11.18 8.36
C GLY A 27 -8.36 -12.58 8.84
N MET A 28 -7.35 -13.44 9.00
CA MET A 28 -7.49 -14.79 9.56
C MET A 28 -6.14 -15.30 10.04
N GLY A 29 -6.15 -16.22 11.02
CA GLY A 29 -4.93 -16.82 11.57
C GLY A 29 -4.18 -15.92 12.53
N THR A 30 -2.86 -16.05 12.57
CA THR A 30 -1.96 -15.26 13.41
C THR A 30 -0.83 -14.70 12.57
N VAL A 31 -0.51 -13.43 12.80
CA VAL A 31 0.72 -12.76 12.38
C VAL A 31 1.20 -12.02 13.61
N ASP A 32 2.38 -12.33 14.10
CA ASP A 32 2.83 -11.92 15.45
C ASP A 32 3.12 -10.41 15.51
N ASP A 33 3.89 -9.89 14.58
CA ASP A 33 4.21 -8.45 14.48
C ASP A 33 4.69 -8.06 13.05
N ASP A 34 5.09 -6.80 12.83
CA ASP A 34 5.56 -6.31 11.53
C ASP A 34 6.97 -6.80 11.13
N ASN A 35 7.67 -7.58 11.95
CA ASN A 35 8.88 -8.28 11.54
C ASN A 35 8.58 -9.70 11.09
N ASP A 36 7.44 -10.22 11.46
CA ASP A 36 6.89 -11.49 11.01
C ASP A 36 6.40 -11.32 9.58
N LEU A 37 5.47 -10.42 9.35
CA LEU A 37 4.96 -10.09 8.03
C LEU A 37 4.58 -8.62 7.90
N HIS A 38 5.00 -7.98 6.81
CA HIS A 38 4.61 -6.63 6.45
C HIS A 38 4.70 -6.40 4.94
N GLY A 39 3.77 -5.66 4.35
CA GLY A 39 3.80 -5.37 2.92
C GLY A 39 3.60 -3.90 2.58
N THR A 40 4.32 -3.45 1.56
CA THR A 40 4.15 -2.14 0.93
C THR A 40 3.75 -2.33 -0.52
N PHE A 41 2.57 -1.84 -0.90
CA PHE A 41 1.96 -2.05 -2.19
C PHE A 41 1.87 -0.75 -2.97
N TYR A 42 2.08 -0.84 -4.26
CA TYR A 42 1.87 0.23 -5.23
C TYR A 42 0.90 -0.25 -6.31
N VAL A 43 -0.02 0.61 -6.72
CA VAL A 43 -0.89 0.37 -7.86
C VAL A 43 -0.94 1.63 -8.73
N ALA A 44 -0.85 1.44 -10.03
CA ALA A 44 -0.98 2.51 -11.00
C ALA A 44 -1.72 2.01 -12.24
N VAL A 45 -2.32 2.93 -12.97
CA VAL A 45 -2.97 2.64 -14.24
C VAL A 45 -2.75 3.81 -15.19
N ASP A 46 -2.42 3.52 -16.44
CA ASP A 46 -2.45 4.46 -17.53
C ASP A 46 -3.53 4.06 -18.57
N ASN A 47 -3.51 4.65 -19.75
CA ASN A 47 -4.51 4.34 -20.77
C ASN A 47 -4.42 2.92 -21.33
N ASP A 48 -3.27 2.26 -21.16
CA ASP A 48 -2.96 0.99 -21.81
C ASP A 48 -2.73 -0.15 -20.82
N TYR A 49 -2.17 0.15 -19.63
CA TYR A 49 -1.71 -0.86 -18.68
C TYR A 49 -2.17 -0.60 -17.24
N LEU A 50 -2.39 -1.70 -16.53
CA LEU A 50 -2.40 -1.78 -15.07
C LEU A 50 -1.01 -2.19 -14.59
N TYR A 51 -0.53 -1.56 -13.51
CA TYR A 51 0.74 -1.83 -12.87
C TYR A 51 0.52 -2.10 -11.39
N ILE A 52 1.13 -3.17 -10.86
CA ILE A 52 1.11 -3.49 -9.44
C ILE A 52 2.53 -3.85 -9.02
N ALA A 53 2.96 -3.33 -7.88
CA ALA A 53 4.22 -3.73 -7.28
C ALA A 53 4.06 -3.89 -5.78
N ALA A 54 4.85 -4.77 -5.19
CA ALA A 54 4.93 -4.90 -3.75
C ALA A 54 6.35 -5.21 -3.28
N GLU A 55 6.64 -4.72 -2.09
CA GLU A 55 7.76 -5.15 -1.25
C GLU A 55 7.17 -5.79 -0.01
N VAL A 56 7.52 -7.04 0.24
CA VAL A 56 7.08 -7.83 1.38
C VAL A 56 8.28 -8.12 2.27
N LEU A 57 8.18 -7.71 3.53
CA LEU A 57 9.10 -8.07 4.59
C LEU A 57 8.49 -9.28 5.30
N ASP A 58 9.28 -10.32 5.44
CA ASP A 58 8.86 -11.61 5.94
C ASP A 58 10.03 -12.20 6.74
N ASN A 59 9.77 -12.94 7.79
CA ASN A 59 10.83 -13.55 8.59
C ASN A 59 11.28 -14.90 8.00
N VAL A 60 10.37 -15.62 7.30
CA VAL A 60 10.60 -16.91 6.64
C VAL A 60 9.77 -17.02 5.37
N VAL A 61 10.36 -17.01 4.21
CA VAL A 61 9.63 -17.20 2.93
C VAL A 61 9.51 -18.68 2.58
N ASN A 62 8.28 -19.17 2.50
CA ASN A 62 7.95 -20.55 2.12
C ASN A 62 6.99 -20.59 0.93
N ASN A 63 7.49 -21.08 -0.20
CA ASN A 63 6.73 -21.21 -1.45
C ASN A 63 6.17 -22.63 -1.67
N ASP A 64 5.91 -23.41 -0.61
CA ASP A 64 5.31 -24.73 -0.74
C ASP A 64 3.80 -24.63 -1.06
N GLN A 65 3.46 -24.94 -2.29
CA GLN A 65 2.10 -24.91 -2.81
C GLN A 65 1.39 -26.27 -2.72
N SER A 66 1.90 -27.22 -1.95
CA SER A 66 1.34 -28.58 -1.87
C SER A 66 -0.12 -28.61 -1.36
N GLY A 67 -0.52 -27.62 -0.56
CA GLY A 67 -1.92 -27.40 -0.12
C GLY A 67 -2.76 -26.52 -1.03
N GLY A 68 -2.15 -25.90 -2.04
CA GLY A 68 -2.71 -24.88 -2.93
C GLY A 68 -1.92 -23.59 -2.82
N TRP A 69 -2.01 -22.70 -3.83
CA TRP A 69 -1.23 -21.46 -3.85
C TRP A 69 -1.46 -20.58 -2.59
N TRP A 70 -2.64 -20.63 -2.01
CA TRP A 70 -3.03 -19.85 -0.80
C TRP A 70 -2.42 -20.37 0.50
N THR A 71 -1.70 -21.49 0.48
CA THR A 71 -0.98 -22.04 1.62
C THR A 71 0.51 -21.73 1.61
N SER A 72 0.97 -20.88 0.71
CA SER A 72 2.35 -20.38 0.62
C SER A 72 2.39 -18.90 0.97
N ASP A 73 3.59 -18.34 1.12
CA ASP A 73 3.79 -16.90 1.17
C ASP A 73 3.49 -16.31 -0.20
N VAL A 74 2.35 -15.65 -0.27
CA VAL A 74 1.84 -15.14 -1.53
C VAL A 74 1.08 -13.83 -1.32
N VAL A 75 1.30 -12.91 -2.23
CA VAL A 75 0.45 -11.74 -2.34
C VAL A 75 -0.77 -12.07 -3.18
N GLN A 76 -1.93 -11.72 -2.69
CA GLN A 76 -3.18 -11.71 -3.43
C GLN A 76 -3.67 -10.26 -3.56
N VAL A 77 -4.18 -9.89 -4.73
CA VAL A 77 -4.81 -8.59 -4.96
C VAL A 77 -6.19 -8.80 -5.56
N CYS A 78 -7.19 -8.29 -4.87
CA CYS A 78 -8.53 -8.15 -5.40
C CYS A 78 -8.74 -6.72 -5.89
N LEU A 79 -9.23 -6.55 -7.12
CA LEU A 79 -9.31 -5.27 -7.79
C LEU A 79 -10.56 -5.19 -8.68
N GLY A 80 -11.31 -4.08 -8.56
CA GLY A 80 -12.36 -3.73 -9.51
C GLY A 80 -11.84 -2.72 -10.54
N LEU A 81 -11.97 -3.02 -11.82
CA LEU A 81 -11.56 -2.12 -12.90
C LEU A 81 -12.73 -1.30 -13.43
N TYR A 82 -13.36 -0.52 -12.55
CA TYR A 82 -14.49 0.36 -12.85
C TYR A 82 -14.57 1.51 -11.85
N ASP A 83 -15.35 2.55 -12.19
CA ASP A 83 -15.61 3.68 -11.28
C ASP A 83 -16.76 3.34 -10.33
N GLN A 84 -16.42 2.96 -9.12
CA GLN A 84 -17.37 2.57 -8.10
C GLN A 84 -18.06 3.78 -7.46
N ARG A 85 -19.32 4.04 -7.85
CA ARG A 85 -20.14 5.16 -7.35
C ARG A 85 -21.33 4.72 -6.49
N GLY A 86 -21.59 3.43 -6.42
CA GLY A 86 -22.71 2.85 -5.68
C GLY A 86 -22.27 1.95 -4.54
N ALA A 87 -23.19 1.08 -4.09
CA ALA A 87 -22.87 0.02 -3.15
C ALA A 87 -21.89 -0.98 -3.79
N LYS A 88 -20.98 -1.51 -3.00
CA LYS A 88 -20.07 -2.56 -3.46
C LYS A 88 -20.85 -3.84 -3.79
N HIS A 89 -20.30 -4.63 -4.70
CA HIS A 89 -20.92 -5.89 -5.12
C HIS A 89 -20.97 -6.91 -3.99
N VAL A 90 -22.06 -7.65 -3.93
CA VAL A 90 -22.14 -8.91 -3.19
C VAL A 90 -21.71 -10.03 -4.16
N GLY A 91 -20.59 -10.66 -3.85
CA GLY A 91 -19.93 -11.58 -4.77
C GLY A 91 -19.11 -10.84 -5.86
N MET A 92 -18.35 -11.61 -6.64
CA MET A 92 -17.54 -11.10 -7.75
C MET A 92 -18.37 -11.03 -9.03
N GLN A 93 -18.22 -9.96 -9.79
CA GLN A 93 -19.00 -9.69 -11.00
C GLN A 93 -18.13 -9.55 -12.25
N ARG A 94 -18.78 -9.58 -13.40
CA ARG A 94 -18.24 -9.38 -14.74
C ARG A 94 -19.06 -8.33 -15.49
N GLY A 95 -18.65 -8.01 -16.70
CA GLY A 95 -19.38 -7.11 -17.58
C GLY A 95 -19.00 -5.65 -17.39
N GLU A 96 -19.97 -4.78 -17.07
CA GLU A 96 -19.73 -3.33 -16.96
C GLU A 96 -18.89 -2.93 -15.72
N GLU A 97 -18.93 -3.74 -14.68
CA GLU A 97 -18.21 -3.53 -13.41
C GLU A 97 -17.42 -4.79 -13.02
N PRO A 98 -16.34 -5.13 -13.75
CA PRO A 98 -15.64 -6.39 -13.58
C PRO A 98 -14.71 -6.41 -12.36
N ASP A 99 -14.80 -7.50 -11.59
CA ASP A 99 -13.96 -7.77 -10.42
C ASP A 99 -12.92 -8.84 -10.74
N TYR A 100 -11.67 -8.58 -10.39
CA TYR A 100 -10.53 -9.47 -10.62
C TYR A 100 -9.91 -9.90 -9.30
N LYS A 101 -9.45 -11.17 -9.28
CA LYS A 101 -8.68 -11.74 -8.18
C LYS A 101 -7.38 -12.29 -8.73
N MET A 102 -6.27 -11.69 -8.35
CA MET A 102 -4.92 -12.02 -8.81
C MET A 102 -4.06 -12.50 -7.66
N TYR A 103 -3.13 -13.39 -7.94
CA TYR A 103 -2.08 -13.79 -7.01
C TYR A 103 -0.72 -13.86 -7.70
N PHE A 104 0.33 -13.62 -6.92
CA PHE A 104 1.67 -13.38 -7.42
C PHE A 104 2.64 -14.38 -6.80
N LEU A 105 3.08 -15.34 -7.60
CA LEU A 105 4.01 -16.41 -7.22
C LEU A 105 5.40 -16.15 -7.82
N PRO A 106 6.46 -16.81 -7.33
CA PRO A 106 7.79 -16.61 -7.88
C PRO A 106 7.91 -16.86 -9.38
N ASP A 107 7.07 -17.70 -9.98
CA ASP A 107 7.09 -18.05 -11.41
C ASP A 107 6.15 -17.20 -12.27
N GLY A 108 5.22 -16.46 -11.70
CA GLY A 108 4.30 -15.61 -12.48
C GLY A 108 3.16 -14.99 -11.69
N ALA A 109 2.40 -14.15 -12.39
CA ALA A 109 1.15 -13.58 -11.94
C ALA A 109 -0.04 -14.36 -12.53
N TYR A 110 -1.06 -14.59 -11.72
CA TYR A 110 -2.19 -15.46 -12.07
C TYR A 110 -3.52 -14.81 -11.75
N SER A 111 -4.56 -15.19 -12.49
CA SER A 111 -5.95 -14.89 -12.17
C SER A 111 -6.63 -16.13 -11.61
N ASP A 112 -7.21 -16.01 -10.41
CA ASP A 112 -7.94 -17.11 -9.76
C ASP A 112 -9.39 -17.26 -10.27
N ASN A 113 -9.92 -16.24 -10.91
CA ASN A 113 -11.29 -16.21 -11.40
C ASN A 113 -11.40 -15.99 -12.92
N GLY A 114 -10.42 -16.49 -13.70
CA GLY A 114 -10.49 -16.30 -15.15
C GLY A 114 -9.36 -16.85 -15.97
N ALA A 115 -8.50 -16.00 -16.52
CA ALA A 115 -7.56 -16.33 -17.59
C ALA A 115 -6.40 -17.28 -17.21
N GLY A 116 -6.24 -17.66 -15.94
CA GLY A 116 -5.09 -18.44 -15.50
C GLY A 116 -3.83 -17.58 -15.36
N MET A 117 -2.73 -17.97 -15.98
CA MET A 117 -1.49 -17.16 -15.97
C MET A 117 -1.68 -15.87 -16.75
N LEU A 118 -1.39 -14.74 -16.10
CA LEU A 118 -1.50 -13.39 -16.67
C LEU A 118 -0.17 -12.89 -17.21
N ALA A 119 0.94 -13.20 -16.53
CA ALA A 119 2.29 -12.81 -16.92
C ALA A 119 3.34 -13.74 -16.30
N GLU A 120 4.50 -13.83 -16.95
CA GLU A 120 5.68 -14.57 -16.47
C GLU A 120 6.97 -13.74 -16.67
N HIS A 121 8.07 -14.14 -16.03
CA HIS A 121 9.35 -13.45 -16.19
C HIS A 121 9.83 -13.36 -17.65
N ALA A 122 9.54 -14.38 -18.45
CA ALA A 122 10.03 -14.48 -19.82
C ALA A 122 9.42 -13.44 -20.76
N ASP A 123 8.22 -12.93 -20.49
CA ASP A 123 7.56 -11.93 -21.31
C ASP A 123 7.94 -10.49 -20.96
N GLY A 124 8.65 -10.28 -19.84
CA GLY A 124 9.06 -8.97 -19.33
C GLY A 124 7.92 -8.13 -18.72
N ASN A 125 6.80 -8.77 -18.42
CA ASN A 125 5.63 -8.16 -17.76
C ASN A 125 5.51 -8.54 -16.28
N TYR A 126 6.37 -9.44 -15.83
CA TYR A 126 6.46 -9.87 -14.45
C TYR A 126 7.91 -9.95 -14.00
N PHE A 127 8.18 -9.48 -12.78
CA PHE A 127 9.45 -9.61 -12.08
C PHE A 127 9.16 -10.04 -10.65
N HIS A 128 9.93 -10.99 -10.14
CA HIS A 128 9.87 -11.43 -8.75
C HIS A 128 11.29 -11.78 -8.30
N GLU A 129 11.71 -11.29 -7.14
CA GLU A 129 13.02 -11.56 -6.55
C GLU A 129 12.92 -11.70 -5.04
N VAL A 130 13.56 -12.74 -4.51
CA VAL A 130 13.65 -13.02 -3.07
C VAL A 130 14.99 -12.54 -2.55
N PHE A 131 14.97 -11.70 -1.52
CA PHE A 131 16.19 -11.17 -0.87
C PHE A 131 16.55 -11.91 0.42
N ASN A 132 15.81 -12.95 0.76
CA ASN A 132 15.97 -13.88 1.87
C ASN A 132 16.10 -13.17 3.26
N PRO A 133 15.00 -13.04 4.01
CA PRO A 133 13.71 -13.65 3.68
C PRO A 133 12.78 -12.76 2.83
N ASP A 134 12.99 -11.47 2.76
CA ASP A 134 12.13 -10.51 2.06
C ASP A 134 12.00 -10.79 0.56
N TYR A 135 10.91 -10.33 -0.06
CA TYR A 135 10.74 -10.42 -1.50
C TYR A 135 10.05 -9.20 -2.10
N VAL A 136 10.29 -9.00 -3.40
CA VAL A 136 9.62 -7.97 -4.20
C VAL A 136 9.05 -8.57 -5.46
N PHE A 137 7.96 -7.98 -5.95
CA PHE A 137 7.53 -8.21 -7.32
C PHE A 137 7.06 -6.92 -8.00
N GLU A 138 7.14 -6.94 -9.33
CA GLU A 138 6.55 -5.95 -10.23
C GLU A 138 5.77 -6.67 -11.32
N PHE A 139 4.58 -6.16 -11.60
CA PHE A 139 3.65 -6.72 -12.56
C PHE A 139 3.04 -5.60 -13.40
N ARG A 140 2.90 -5.86 -14.69
CA ARG A 140 2.02 -5.08 -15.55
C ARG A 140 1.21 -5.99 -16.46
N ILE A 141 0.01 -5.56 -16.78
CA ILE A 141 -0.85 -6.21 -17.76
C ILE A 141 -1.57 -5.16 -18.60
N SER A 142 -1.72 -5.42 -19.90
CA SER A 142 -2.56 -4.60 -20.77
C SER A 142 -4.00 -4.62 -20.26
N LEU A 143 -4.67 -3.46 -20.27
CA LEU A 143 -6.09 -3.36 -19.94
C LEU A 143 -7.00 -4.12 -20.92
N ASP A 144 -6.47 -4.53 -22.07
CA ASP A 144 -7.18 -5.41 -23.01
C ASP A 144 -6.96 -6.89 -22.69
N ASP A 145 -5.76 -7.26 -22.20
CA ASP A 145 -5.40 -8.66 -21.92
C ASP A 145 -5.98 -9.20 -20.61
N ILE A 146 -6.31 -8.30 -19.65
CA ILE A 146 -6.93 -8.69 -18.39
C ILE A 146 -8.43 -9.01 -18.54
N LEU A 147 -9.07 -8.57 -19.62
CA LEU A 147 -10.51 -8.75 -19.84
C LEU A 147 -10.88 -10.23 -19.98
N ILE A 148 -12.01 -10.59 -19.39
CA ILE A 148 -12.57 -11.92 -19.45
C ILE A 148 -14.01 -11.80 -19.94
N ASP A 149 -14.40 -12.65 -20.89
CA ASP A 149 -15.76 -12.70 -21.45
C ASP A 149 -16.25 -11.36 -22.02
N ASP A 150 -17.27 -10.78 -21.40
CA ASP A 150 -17.93 -9.53 -21.81
C ASP A 150 -17.53 -8.33 -20.93
N ASP A 151 -16.39 -8.41 -20.25
CA ASP A 151 -15.90 -7.32 -19.39
C ASP A 151 -15.71 -6.03 -20.19
N VAL A 152 -16.16 -4.93 -19.60
CA VAL A 152 -15.96 -3.60 -20.18
C VAL A 152 -14.61 -3.06 -19.77
N ARG A 153 -13.80 -2.69 -20.77
CA ARG A 153 -12.48 -2.12 -20.57
C ARG A 153 -12.52 -0.81 -19.78
N LEU A 154 -11.76 -0.72 -18.72
CA LEU A 154 -11.57 0.53 -17.98
C LEU A 154 -10.99 1.61 -18.91
N THR A 155 -11.57 2.81 -18.88
CA THR A 155 -10.98 4.04 -19.39
C THR A 155 -10.60 4.90 -18.20
N PRO A 156 -9.33 4.91 -17.77
CA PRO A 156 -8.92 5.61 -16.56
C PRO A 156 -9.18 7.11 -16.65
N ALA A 157 -9.73 7.68 -15.59
CA ALA A 157 -9.93 9.12 -15.47
C ALA A 157 -9.68 9.56 -14.02
N ASN A 158 -9.16 10.79 -13.87
CA ASN A 158 -8.92 11.36 -12.55
C ASN A 158 -10.21 11.42 -11.72
N GLY A 159 -10.09 11.01 -10.46
CA GLY A 159 -11.22 10.99 -9.51
C GLY A 159 -12.07 9.72 -9.57
N MET A 160 -11.76 8.77 -10.44
CA MET A 160 -12.39 7.44 -10.38
C MET A 160 -12.02 6.76 -9.07
N ARG A 161 -12.98 6.11 -8.45
CA ARG A 161 -12.83 5.31 -7.26
C ARG A 161 -12.94 3.84 -7.61
N THR A 162 -11.87 3.08 -7.41
CA THR A 162 -11.81 1.66 -7.76
C THR A 162 -11.71 0.80 -6.51
N PRO A 163 -12.46 -0.30 -6.41
CA PRO A 163 -12.26 -1.27 -5.33
C PRO A 163 -10.85 -1.87 -5.41
N PHE A 164 -10.19 -1.98 -4.24
CA PHE A 164 -8.82 -2.50 -4.17
C PHE A 164 -8.55 -3.11 -2.81
N GLU A 165 -8.17 -4.38 -2.78
CA GLU A 165 -7.87 -5.12 -1.55
C GLU A 165 -6.66 -6.01 -1.75
N PRO A 166 -5.46 -5.54 -1.40
CA PRO A 166 -4.27 -6.38 -1.32
C PRO A 166 -4.27 -7.16 -0.01
N MET A 167 -3.74 -8.37 -0.08
CA MET A 167 -3.60 -9.31 1.03
C MET A 167 -2.26 -10.02 0.94
N ILE A 168 -1.71 -10.42 2.08
CA ILE A 168 -0.49 -11.21 2.16
C ILE A 168 -0.81 -12.45 2.99
N HIS A 169 -0.52 -13.62 2.44
CA HIS A 169 -0.61 -14.90 3.13
C HIS A 169 0.74 -15.25 3.74
N ASP A 170 0.72 -15.87 4.89
CA ASP A 170 1.83 -16.19 5.76
C ASP A 170 1.98 -17.70 5.99
N ASN A 171 3.19 -18.24 5.81
CA ASN A 171 3.51 -19.64 6.02
C ASN A 171 4.98 -19.85 6.44
N ASP A 172 5.26 -19.91 7.72
CA ASP A 172 6.59 -20.14 8.28
C ASP A 172 7.09 -21.60 8.19
N GLY A 173 6.41 -22.45 7.42
CA GLY A 173 6.85 -23.84 7.15
C GLY A 173 6.04 -24.93 7.84
N ASP A 174 5.15 -24.60 8.75
CA ASP A 174 4.22 -25.54 9.39
C ASP A 174 2.83 -25.57 8.71
N GLY A 175 2.70 -24.91 7.56
CA GLY A 175 1.47 -24.71 6.80
C GLY A 175 1.00 -23.26 6.88
N TRP A 176 -0.16 -22.97 6.32
CA TRP A 176 -0.73 -21.63 6.34
C TRP A 176 -1.01 -21.17 7.79
N GLU A 177 -0.45 -20.04 8.18
CA GLU A 177 -0.50 -19.51 9.55
C GLU A 177 -1.46 -18.34 9.67
N GLY A 178 -1.41 -17.41 8.72
CA GLY A 178 -2.20 -16.20 8.79
C GLY A 178 -2.32 -15.45 7.48
N GLN A 179 -2.98 -14.30 7.57
CA GLN A 179 -3.20 -13.41 6.43
C GLN A 179 -3.35 -11.97 6.90
N LEU A 180 -2.54 -11.08 6.37
CA LEU A 180 -2.73 -9.63 6.50
C LEU A 180 -3.62 -9.09 5.39
N VAL A 181 -4.50 -8.16 5.72
CA VAL A 181 -5.46 -7.56 4.79
C VAL A 181 -5.52 -6.04 4.96
N LEU A 182 -5.80 -5.31 3.88
CA LEU A 182 -5.87 -3.85 3.92
C LEU A 182 -7.15 -3.36 4.63
N SER A 183 -8.29 -3.98 4.34
CA SER A 183 -9.58 -3.56 4.88
C SER A 183 -9.80 -4.03 6.31
N ALA A 184 -10.18 -3.12 7.19
CA ALA A 184 -10.53 -3.44 8.57
C ALA A 184 -11.80 -4.31 8.72
N THR A 185 -12.53 -4.56 7.64
CA THR A 185 -13.78 -5.36 7.64
C THR A 185 -13.63 -6.69 6.90
N ASN A 186 -12.43 -7.02 6.44
CA ASN A 186 -12.17 -8.26 5.73
C ASN A 186 -11.77 -9.37 6.73
N ASP A 187 -12.72 -10.26 7.02
CA ASP A 187 -12.50 -11.49 7.80
C ASP A 187 -12.42 -12.66 6.83
N ASP A 188 -11.33 -12.74 6.03
CA ASP A 188 -11.12 -13.76 4.99
C ASP A 188 -12.27 -13.89 3.96
N MET A 189 -12.99 -12.81 3.72
CA MET A 189 -14.12 -12.82 2.77
C MET A 189 -13.82 -12.14 1.43
N ALA A 190 -12.66 -11.49 1.29
CA ALA A 190 -12.31 -10.75 0.07
C ALA A 190 -12.29 -11.61 -1.18
N HIS A 191 -11.96 -12.90 -1.04
CA HIS A 191 -11.95 -13.85 -2.15
C HIS A 191 -13.36 -14.23 -2.65
N GLN A 192 -14.42 -13.88 -1.92
CA GLN A 192 -15.81 -14.22 -2.25
C GLN A 192 -16.69 -13.00 -2.52
N THR A 193 -16.43 -11.85 -1.90
CA THR A 193 -17.29 -10.67 -2.02
C THR A 193 -16.50 -9.36 -1.97
N CYS A 194 -16.87 -8.45 -2.85
CA CYS A 194 -16.27 -7.11 -2.92
C CYS A 194 -16.76 -6.16 -1.82
N GLU A 195 -17.80 -6.53 -1.06
CA GLU A 195 -18.34 -5.69 0.03
C GLU A 195 -17.27 -5.34 1.07
N VAL A 196 -16.34 -6.25 1.32
CA VAL A 196 -15.29 -6.08 2.32
C VAL A 196 -14.02 -5.39 1.78
N TRP A 197 -13.90 -5.17 0.48
CA TRP A 197 -12.72 -4.55 -0.10
C TRP A 197 -12.60 -3.08 0.28
N SER A 198 -11.38 -2.59 0.35
CA SER A 198 -11.05 -1.17 0.42
C SER A 198 -11.29 -0.49 -0.93
N ASN A 199 -10.91 0.75 -1.08
CA ASN A 199 -10.95 1.46 -2.35
C ASN A 199 -9.67 2.26 -2.54
N THR A 200 -9.27 2.43 -3.78
CA THR A 200 -8.24 3.38 -4.19
C THR A 200 -8.81 4.38 -5.20
N TRP A 201 -8.01 5.38 -5.56
CA TRP A 201 -8.42 6.46 -6.45
C TRP A 201 -7.44 6.58 -7.60
N ILE A 202 -7.97 6.80 -8.81
CA ILE A 202 -7.16 7.11 -9.99
C ILE A 202 -6.92 8.63 -10.03
N GLY A 203 -5.67 9.03 -10.13
CA GLY A 203 -5.23 10.44 -10.25
C GLY A 203 -4.29 10.87 -9.14
N ASP A 204 -3.72 12.08 -9.26
CA ASP A 204 -2.92 12.65 -8.20
C ASP A 204 -3.81 13.23 -7.09
N GLN A 205 -3.29 13.27 -5.88
CA GLN A 205 -4.00 13.80 -4.71
C GLN A 205 -4.41 15.27 -4.87
N ALA A 206 -3.74 16.03 -5.74
CA ALA A 206 -4.05 17.42 -6.00
C ALA A 206 -5.34 17.63 -6.83
N THR A 207 -5.79 16.59 -7.54
CA THR A 207 -7.01 16.63 -8.36
C THR A 207 -8.21 15.93 -7.72
N MET A 208 -8.04 15.28 -6.58
CA MET A 208 -9.15 14.70 -5.82
C MET A 208 -9.96 15.80 -5.12
N VAL A 209 -10.77 16.49 -5.90
CA VAL A 209 -11.86 17.30 -5.33
C VAL A 209 -12.94 16.30 -4.94
N SER A 210 -13.01 15.97 -3.67
CA SER A 210 -14.04 15.11 -3.10
C SER A 210 -15.44 15.67 -3.42
N THR A 211 -16.17 14.98 -4.25
CA THR A 211 -17.63 15.07 -4.25
C THR A 211 -18.15 13.80 -3.60
N ASP A 212 -18.41 13.93 -2.35
CA ASP A 212 -19.20 13.15 -1.41
C ASP A 212 -18.41 12.45 -0.29
N GLU A 213 -18.73 12.94 0.89
CA GLU A 213 -18.19 12.67 2.22
C GLU A 213 -16.73 13.11 2.40
N ASP A 214 -16.56 14.39 2.72
CA ASP A 214 -15.36 14.95 3.30
C ASP A 214 -14.80 13.98 4.35
N ILE A 215 -13.63 13.39 4.09
CA ILE A 215 -12.76 13.00 5.19
C ILE A 215 -12.38 14.31 5.86
N VAL A 216 -13.23 14.76 6.76
CA VAL A 216 -12.97 15.94 7.57
C VAL A 216 -11.81 15.56 8.47
N VAL A 217 -10.59 15.88 8.04
CA VAL A 217 -9.42 15.83 8.92
C VAL A 217 -9.70 16.83 10.03
N ASN A 218 -10.25 16.34 11.13
CA ASN A 218 -10.65 17.18 12.25
C ASN A 218 -9.50 17.55 13.17
N GLU A 219 -8.30 17.01 12.94
CA GLU A 219 -7.20 17.13 13.87
C GLU A 219 -5.87 17.49 13.17
N PHE A 220 -5.14 18.42 13.80
CA PHE A 220 -3.74 18.69 13.49
C PHE A 220 -2.92 17.60 14.20
N ALA A 221 -2.44 16.60 13.45
CA ALA A 221 -1.73 15.45 14.00
C ALA A 221 -0.36 15.25 13.35
N LEU A 222 0.55 14.64 14.09
CA LEU A 222 1.87 14.20 13.64
C LEU A 222 2.06 12.75 14.08
N HIS A 223 2.14 11.85 13.12
CA HIS A 223 2.27 10.42 13.39
C HIS A 223 3.73 10.01 13.59
N GLN A 224 3.92 8.83 14.16
CA GLN A 224 5.23 8.20 14.27
C GLN A 224 5.78 7.95 12.87
N ASN A 225 7.08 8.24 12.65
CA ASN A 225 7.73 7.93 11.38
C ASN A 225 7.83 6.42 11.18
N TYR A 226 7.74 5.99 9.95
CA TYR A 226 7.88 4.59 9.59
C TYR A 226 8.81 4.42 8.37
N PRO A 227 9.73 3.42 8.42
CA PRO A 227 10.08 2.59 9.58
C PRO A 227 10.72 3.40 10.72
N ASN A 228 10.65 2.86 11.97
CA ASN A 228 11.35 3.39 13.14
C ASN A 228 11.69 2.26 14.14
N PRO A 229 12.95 1.80 14.27
CA PRO A 229 14.16 2.39 13.67
C PRO A 229 14.19 2.35 12.14
N PHE A 230 14.97 3.25 11.51
CA PHE A 230 15.07 3.35 10.05
C PHE A 230 16.53 3.37 9.55
N ASN A 231 16.74 2.95 8.27
CA ASN A 231 18.03 2.87 7.61
C ASN A 231 17.90 2.96 6.06
N PRO A 232 18.41 3.97 5.40
CA PRO A 232 18.62 5.35 5.88
C PRO A 232 17.36 6.22 5.65
N GLN A 233 16.24 5.65 5.18
CA GLN A 233 15.03 6.36 4.79
C GLN A 233 13.87 6.08 5.74
N THR A 234 13.01 7.08 5.92
CA THR A 234 11.76 6.97 6.67
C THR A 234 10.71 7.94 6.14
N SER A 235 9.46 7.65 6.36
CA SER A 235 8.31 8.49 6.03
C SER A 235 7.69 9.05 7.31
N ILE A 236 7.24 10.30 7.26
CA ILE A 236 6.57 11.01 8.36
C ILE A 236 5.21 11.44 7.86
N LYS A 237 4.15 10.86 8.43
CA LYS A 237 2.76 11.24 8.12
C LYS A 237 2.28 12.32 9.08
N PHE A 238 1.47 13.24 8.59
CA PHE A 238 0.82 14.27 9.40
C PHE A 238 -0.49 14.73 8.75
N SER A 239 -1.36 15.36 9.53
CA SER A 239 -2.66 15.82 9.06
C SER A 239 -2.92 17.28 9.41
N LEU A 240 -3.63 17.97 8.50
CA LEU A 240 -3.99 19.38 8.60
C LEU A 240 -5.52 19.52 8.49
N PRO A 241 -6.19 20.12 9.48
CA PRO A 241 -7.65 20.33 9.42
C PRO A 241 -8.06 21.46 8.45
N GLU A 242 -7.13 22.32 8.05
CA GLU A 242 -7.36 23.44 7.15
C GLU A 242 -6.06 23.78 6.38
N SER A 243 -6.19 24.48 5.24
CA SER A 243 -5.02 24.96 4.48
C SER A 243 -4.22 25.94 5.34
N GLN A 244 -2.91 25.69 5.49
CA GLN A 244 -2.05 26.49 6.34
C GLN A 244 -0.58 26.38 5.99
N LEU A 245 0.21 27.40 6.38
CA LEU A 245 1.67 27.35 6.28
C LEU A 245 2.21 26.36 7.30
N VAL A 246 3.00 25.39 6.82
CA VAL A 246 3.53 24.29 7.63
C VAL A 246 5.05 24.24 7.53
N ASN A 247 5.70 24.06 8.68
CA ASN A 247 7.11 23.70 8.75
C ASN A 247 7.27 22.35 9.46
N LEU A 248 7.88 21.38 8.79
CA LEU A 248 8.31 20.11 9.36
C LEU A 248 9.83 20.05 9.31
N SER A 249 10.46 20.04 10.47
CA SER A 249 11.92 20.08 10.61
C SER A 249 12.43 18.99 11.54
N VAL A 250 13.65 18.50 11.27
CA VAL A 250 14.35 17.47 12.03
C VAL A 250 15.46 18.11 12.86
N TYR A 251 15.62 17.64 14.10
CA TYR A 251 16.58 18.14 15.09
C TYR A 251 17.39 16.99 15.70
N ASN A 252 18.63 17.24 16.03
CA ASN A 252 19.42 16.34 16.86
C ASN A 252 19.08 16.52 18.35
N MET A 253 19.67 15.68 19.21
CA MET A 253 19.45 15.73 20.67
C MET A 253 19.98 17.00 21.37
N LEU A 254 20.79 17.79 20.66
CA LEU A 254 21.25 19.11 21.14
C LEU A 254 20.28 20.24 20.76
N GLY A 255 19.17 19.91 20.07
CA GLY A 255 18.21 20.90 19.60
C GLY A 255 18.66 21.66 18.33
N GLN A 256 19.72 21.23 17.68
CA GLN A 256 20.19 21.84 16.44
C GLN A 256 19.38 21.25 15.28
N GLN A 257 18.88 22.12 14.43
CA GLN A 257 18.15 21.70 13.22
C GLN A 257 19.10 21.02 12.24
N VAL A 258 18.73 19.83 11.81
CA VAL A 258 19.49 18.99 10.87
C VAL A 258 18.95 19.12 9.46
N MET A 259 17.63 19.16 9.31
CA MET A 259 16.95 19.22 8.02
C MET A 259 15.59 19.91 8.15
N THR A 260 15.17 20.60 7.10
CA THR A 260 13.76 20.98 6.90
C THR A 260 13.18 20.10 5.80
N LEU A 261 12.12 19.39 6.10
CA LEU A 261 11.45 18.48 5.16
C LEU A 261 10.31 19.19 4.42
N VAL A 262 9.58 20.05 5.13
CA VAL A 262 8.47 20.85 4.56
C VAL A 262 8.59 22.28 5.10
N ASP A 263 8.41 23.28 4.24
CA ASP A 263 8.31 24.71 4.60
C ASP A 263 7.50 25.44 3.52
N ARG A 264 6.18 25.17 3.53
CA ARG A 264 5.26 25.74 2.55
C ARG A 264 3.81 25.67 3.02
N GLU A 265 2.94 26.36 2.30
CA GLU A 265 1.50 26.20 2.47
C GLU A 265 1.04 24.86 1.90
N LEU A 266 0.25 24.13 2.68
CA LEU A 266 -0.35 22.85 2.29
C LEU A 266 -1.87 22.92 2.51
N PRO A 267 -2.67 22.27 1.64
CA PRO A 267 -4.12 22.18 1.81
C PRO A 267 -4.51 21.38 3.07
N ALA A 268 -5.79 21.42 3.45
CA ALA A 268 -6.34 20.47 4.40
C ALA A 268 -6.16 19.04 3.89
N GLY A 269 -5.94 18.07 4.78
CA GLY A 269 -5.79 16.67 4.40
C GLY A 269 -4.62 15.97 5.11
N TYR A 270 -4.35 14.74 4.66
CA TYR A 270 -3.19 13.96 5.08
C TYR A 270 -1.99 14.26 4.18
N HIS A 271 -0.79 14.31 4.79
CA HIS A 271 0.46 14.61 4.09
C HIS A 271 1.56 13.65 4.55
N THR A 272 2.45 13.31 3.63
CA THR A 272 3.62 12.49 3.90
C THR A 272 4.89 13.24 3.49
N ALA A 273 5.88 13.25 4.38
CA ALA A 273 7.21 13.76 4.09
C ALA A 273 8.24 12.64 4.22
N LYS A 274 9.02 12.39 3.19
CA LYS A 274 10.11 11.41 3.20
C LYS A 274 11.41 12.07 3.69
N TRP A 275 12.16 11.36 4.49
CA TRP A 275 13.48 11.77 4.92
C TRP A 275 14.54 10.71 4.62
N TYR A 276 15.49 11.07 3.79
CA TYR A 276 16.67 10.28 3.51
C TYR A 276 17.83 10.84 4.34
N ALA A 277 18.29 10.10 5.35
CA ALA A 277 19.27 10.56 6.32
C ALA A 277 20.73 10.46 5.81
N GLY A 278 20.97 9.87 4.64
CA GLY A 278 22.26 9.88 3.94
C GLY A 278 23.46 9.70 4.85
N ASP A 279 24.32 10.74 4.94
CA ASP A 279 25.55 10.73 5.74
C ASP A 279 25.36 11.12 7.22
N ILE A 280 24.12 11.32 7.66
CA ILE A 280 23.80 11.67 9.04
C ILE A 280 24.13 10.47 9.95
N ALA A 281 24.72 10.73 11.12
CA ALA A 281 25.15 9.68 12.06
C ALA A 281 23.95 8.93 12.67
N SER A 282 24.13 7.62 12.94
CA SER A 282 23.15 6.85 13.71
C SER A 282 22.89 7.50 15.06
N GLY A 283 21.64 7.50 15.51
CA GLY A 283 21.25 8.13 16.75
C GLY A 283 19.78 8.53 16.81
N VAL A 284 19.40 9.10 17.95
CA VAL A 284 18.05 9.62 18.18
C VAL A 284 17.92 11.02 17.61
N TYR A 285 16.84 11.24 16.87
CA TYR A 285 16.43 12.52 16.29
C TYR A 285 15.00 12.87 16.73
N ILE A 286 14.69 14.15 16.70
CA ILE A 286 13.35 14.66 16.97
C ILE A 286 12.87 15.37 15.71
N TYR A 287 11.68 15.08 15.26
CA TYR A 287 11.04 15.88 14.21
C TYR A 287 9.88 16.68 14.81
N LYS A 288 9.69 17.87 14.27
CA LYS A 288 8.75 18.85 14.77
C LYS A 288 7.92 19.41 13.62
N LEU A 289 6.63 19.27 13.74
CA LEU A 289 5.64 19.90 12.88
C LEU A 289 5.14 21.18 13.54
N THR A 290 5.16 22.30 12.81
CA THR A 290 4.64 23.58 13.29
C THR A 290 3.73 24.19 12.23
N SER A 291 2.61 24.78 12.68
CA SER A 291 1.75 25.59 11.86
C SER A 291 1.00 26.60 12.73
N GLY A 292 1.18 27.88 12.44
CA GLY A 292 0.66 28.96 13.29
C GLY A 292 1.12 28.81 14.73
N ASN A 293 0.17 28.67 15.65
CA ASN A 293 0.43 28.49 17.08
C ASN A 293 0.49 27.03 17.53
N LYS A 294 0.30 26.08 16.61
CA LYS A 294 0.30 24.64 16.89
C LYS A 294 1.69 24.06 16.67
N SER A 295 2.09 23.12 17.50
CA SER A 295 3.38 22.42 17.40
C SER A 295 3.26 21.02 17.98
N LEU A 296 3.70 20.02 17.21
CA LEU A 296 3.79 18.63 17.61
C LEU A 296 5.21 18.12 17.40
N THR A 297 5.65 17.19 18.22
CA THR A 297 6.99 16.59 18.14
C THR A 297 6.91 15.09 18.35
N GLN A 298 7.73 14.36 17.60
CA GLN A 298 7.92 12.93 17.73
C GLN A 298 9.42 12.59 17.72
N LYS A 299 9.74 11.39 18.16
CA LYS A 299 11.11 10.89 18.25
C LYS A 299 11.33 9.77 17.24
N MET A 300 12.50 9.72 16.62
CA MET A 300 12.89 8.66 15.69
C MET A 300 14.32 8.17 15.95
N LEU A 301 14.60 6.92 15.54
CA LEU A 301 15.90 6.28 15.72
C LEU A 301 16.47 5.90 14.34
N LEU A 302 17.58 6.55 13.98
CA LEU A 302 18.38 6.17 12.80
C LEU A 302 19.40 5.10 13.20
N MET A 303 19.37 3.97 12.52
CA MET A 303 20.33 2.87 12.67
C MET A 303 21.00 2.61 11.31
N LYS A 304 22.32 2.62 11.29
CA LYS A 304 23.11 2.26 10.11
C LYS A 304 23.95 1.04 10.43
#